data_f695f2d61a4041c64659dcd7118b42f2
#
_entry.id   f695f2d61a4041c64659dcd7118b42f2
#
_cell.length_a   1.000
_cell.length_b   1.000
_cell.length_c   1.000
_cell.angle_alpha   90.00
_cell.angle_beta   90.00
_cell.angle_gamma   90.00
#
_symmetry.space_group_name_H-M   'P 1'
#
loop_
_entity.id
_entity.type
_entity.pdbx_description
1 polymer ?
#
loop_
_entity_poly.entity_id
_entity_poly.type
_entity_poly.pdbx_seq_one_letter_code
_entity_poly.pdbx_strand_id
1 'polypeptide(L)'
;MGRIASIPVQRNIGRVKDGSLFPTEMFIGTSKVDESANVVASIFEKGYIVPRKYVGRSGYFWADDPMACDPTDDYAHITNRRVIDKAYRIAYDTMLEELLDEIDLNEDGTMQHAVVKSWQQTLENAINRQMTANGELSATDGEGCQVYIDEKQNVVSTSKIVVTLKVRPHGYSRYVDVNLGFQVANA
;
A
#
# COMPACT_ATOMS: atom_id res chain seq x y z
N MET A 1 2.09 -7.12 -15.62
CA MET A 1 3.18 -7.46 -14.66
C MET A 1 4.35 -6.48 -14.73
N GLY A 2 4.91 -6.12 -15.89
CA GLY A 2 6.07 -5.24 -16.00
C GLY A 2 5.93 -3.88 -15.29
N ARG A 3 4.80 -3.18 -15.43
CA ARG A 3 4.56 -1.91 -14.74
C ARG A 3 4.60 -2.06 -13.20
N ILE A 4 4.00 -3.13 -12.65
CA ILE A 4 4.01 -3.39 -11.20
C ILE A 4 5.44 -3.59 -10.70
N ALA A 5 6.28 -4.31 -11.43
CA ALA A 5 7.66 -4.58 -11.06
C ALA A 5 8.58 -3.35 -11.16
N SER A 6 8.23 -2.39 -12.02
CA SER A 6 9.07 -1.21 -12.32
C SER A 6 8.81 0.01 -11.42
N ILE A 7 7.81 -0.03 -10.55
CA ILE A 7 7.40 1.10 -9.71
C ILE A 7 7.46 0.75 -8.22
N PRO A 8 7.70 1.72 -7.32
CA PRO A 8 7.64 1.53 -5.87
C PRO A 8 6.30 0.98 -5.41
N VAL A 9 6.28 0.32 -4.23
CA VAL A 9 5.11 -0.43 -3.75
C VAL A 9 3.86 0.44 -3.54
N GLN A 10 4.03 1.68 -3.11
CA GLN A 10 2.94 2.63 -2.89
C GLN A 10 2.41 3.27 -4.18
N ARG A 11 3.03 3.04 -5.32
CA ARG A 11 2.65 3.73 -6.55
C ARG A 11 1.58 2.96 -7.31
N ASN A 12 0.47 3.65 -7.61
CA ASN A 12 -0.59 3.11 -8.44
C ASN A 12 -0.11 2.92 -9.89
N ILE A 13 -0.43 1.77 -10.50
CA ILE A 13 -0.05 1.44 -11.88
C ILE A 13 -0.64 2.37 -12.93
N GLY A 14 -1.79 3.00 -12.61
CA GLY A 14 -2.50 3.95 -13.47
C GLY A 14 -1.97 5.38 -13.39
N ARG A 15 -0.92 5.65 -12.61
CA ARG A 15 -0.39 6.99 -12.44
C ARG A 15 0.10 7.58 -13.76
N VAL A 16 -0.55 8.66 -14.20
CA VAL A 16 -0.28 9.32 -15.49
C VAL A 16 1.13 9.92 -15.57
N LYS A 17 1.65 10.41 -14.45
CA LYS A 17 3.01 11.01 -14.37
C LYS A 17 4.13 10.01 -14.67
N ASP A 18 3.87 8.70 -14.58
CA ASP A 18 4.85 7.66 -14.88
C ASP A 18 4.90 7.31 -16.38
N GLY A 19 4.19 8.06 -17.22
CA GLY A 19 4.15 7.89 -18.67
C GLY A 19 3.15 6.82 -19.13
N SER A 20 2.97 6.76 -20.45
CA SER A 20 2.09 5.79 -21.11
C SER A 20 2.69 4.38 -21.12
N LEU A 21 1.88 3.42 -21.46
CA LEU A 21 2.30 2.04 -21.73
C LEU A 21 3.03 1.98 -23.09
N PHE A 22 3.89 0.99 -23.26
CA PHE A 22 4.66 0.81 -24.51
C PHE A 22 3.82 0.52 -25.75
N PRO A 23 2.73 -0.31 -25.68
CA PRO A 23 1.98 -0.64 -26.88
C PRO A 23 1.34 0.60 -27.52
N THR A 24 1.47 0.71 -28.85
CA THR A 24 0.82 1.75 -29.65
C THR A 24 -0.64 1.45 -29.94
N GLU A 25 -1.02 0.17 -29.91
CA GLU A 25 -2.38 -0.33 -30.02
C GLU A 25 -2.67 -1.36 -28.97
N MET A 26 -3.88 -1.36 -28.42
CA MET A 26 -4.36 -2.34 -27.45
C MET A 26 -5.75 -2.84 -27.85
N PHE A 27 -6.00 -4.12 -27.59
CA PHE A 27 -7.23 -4.81 -27.98
C PHE A 27 -7.90 -5.47 -26.78
N ILE A 28 -9.21 -5.56 -26.83
CA ILE A 28 -10.03 -6.43 -25.97
C ILE A 28 -10.72 -7.43 -26.92
N GLY A 29 -10.30 -8.70 -26.86
CA GLY A 29 -10.65 -9.65 -27.89
C GLY A 29 -10.09 -9.23 -29.26
N THR A 30 -10.98 -9.03 -30.23
CA THR A 30 -10.64 -8.59 -31.60
C THR A 30 -10.84 -7.09 -31.81
N SER A 31 -11.44 -6.37 -30.85
CA SER A 31 -11.79 -4.96 -30.99
C SER A 31 -10.73 -4.06 -30.36
N LYS A 32 -10.39 -2.95 -31.01
CA LYS A 32 -9.49 -1.95 -30.44
C LYS A 32 -10.13 -1.29 -29.21
N VAL A 33 -9.31 -1.03 -28.20
CA VAL A 33 -9.74 -0.35 -26.97
C VAL A 33 -10.38 1.00 -27.28
N ASP A 34 -9.85 1.73 -28.26
CA ASP A 34 -10.34 3.04 -28.69
C ASP A 34 -11.77 3.02 -29.27
N GLU A 35 -12.14 1.89 -29.86
CA GLU A 35 -13.45 1.68 -30.50
C GLU A 35 -14.47 1.01 -29.57
N SER A 36 -14.02 0.59 -28.38
CA SER A 36 -14.78 -0.25 -27.45
C SER A 36 -14.95 0.37 -26.08
N ALA A 37 -15.13 1.69 -25.97
CA ALA A 37 -15.20 2.41 -24.71
C ALA A 37 -16.23 1.85 -23.73
N ASN A 38 -17.43 1.46 -24.20
CA ASN A 38 -18.48 0.88 -23.37
C ASN A 38 -18.09 -0.51 -22.80
N VAL A 39 -17.37 -1.31 -23.61
CA VAL A 39 -16.87 -2.63 -23.17
C VAL A 39 -15.78 -2.45 -22.12
N VAL A 40 -14.87 -1.50 -22.35
CA VAL A 40 -13.81 -1.15 -21.37
C VAL A 40 -14.43 -0.70 -20.06
N ALA A 41 -15.43 0.16 -20.08
CA ALA A 41 -16.13 0.63 -18.89
C ALA A 41 -16.81 -0.52 -18.13
N SER A 42 -17.55 -1.37 -18.85
CA SER A 42 -18.23 -2.53 -18.24
C SER A 42 -17.24 -3.53 -17.61
N ILE A 43 -16.08 -3.75 -18.21
CA ILE A 43 -15.03 -4.61 -17.64
C ILE A 43 -14.41 -3.96 -16.41
N PHE A 44 -14.18 -2.64 -16.45
CA PHE A 44 -13.66 -1.88 -15.30
C PHE A 44 -14.61 -1.92 -14.11
N GLU A 45 -15.91 -1.73 -14.33
CA GLU A 45 -16.95 -1.83 -13.28
C GLU A 45 -17.00 -3.20 -12.59
N LYS A 46 -16.54 -4.25 -13.29
CA LYS A 46 -16.39 -5.60 -12.72
C LYS A 46 -15.09 -5.80 -11.95
N GLY A 47 -14.31 -4.76 -11.72
CA GLY A 47 -13.07 -4.81 -10.94
C GLY A 47 -11.84 -5.31 -11.70
N TYR A 48 -11.86 -5.31 -13.05
CA TYR A 48 -10.70 -5.65 -13.84
C TYR A 48 -9.81 -4.46 -14.16
N ILE A 49 -8.52 -4.70 -14.26
CA ILE A 49 -7.55 -3.72 -14.74
C ILE A 49 -7.68 -3.59 -16.25
N VAL A 50 -8.04 -2.41 -16.70
CA VAL A 50 -8.24 -2.13 -18.13
C VAL A 50 -7.35 -0.98 -18.61
N PRO A 51 -6.90 -1.00 -19.88
CA PRO A 51 -6.24 0.14 -20.48
C PRO A 51 -7.27 1.23 -20.85
N ARG A 52 -6.85 2.49 -20.76
CA ARG A 52 -7.64 3.65 -21.19
C ARG A 52 -6.77 4.71 -21.82
N LYS A 53 -7.38 5.58 -22.62
CA LYS A 53 -6.77 6.82 -23.11
C LYS A 53 -7.35 8.03 -22.37
N TYR A 54 -6.54 9.05 -22.21
CA TYR A 54 -6.98 10.34 -21.68
C TYR A 54 -6.98 11.37 -22.79
N VAL A 55 -7.99 12.24 -22.82
CA VAL A 55 -8.07 13.37 -23.73
C VAL A 55 -6.85 14.27 -23.55
N GLY A 56 -6.19 14.64 -24.65
CA GLY A 56 -4.97 15.45 -24.60
C GLY A 56 -3.70 14.72 -24.16
N ARG A 57 -3.73 13.38 -24.02
CA ARG A 57 -2.55 12.58 -23.71
C ARG A 57 -2.33 11.48 -24.77
N SER A 58 -1.09 11.30 -25.17
CA SER A 58 -0.69 10.24 -26.10
C SER A 58 -0.47 8.91 -25.37
N GLY A 59 -0.86 7.81 -26.02
CA GLY A 59 -0.66 6.45 -25.53
C GLY A 59 -1.75 5.96 -24.58
N TYR A 60 -1.56 4.74 -24.09
CA TYR A 60 -2.47 4.06 -23.17
C TYR A 60 -1.95 4.13 -21.73
N PHE A 61 -2.87 4.10 -20.78
CA PHE A 61 -2.61 4.07 -19.34
C PHE A 61 -3.49 2.99 -18.71
N TRP A 62 -3.07 2.42 -17.59
CA TRP A 62 -3.97 1.61 -16.78
C TRP A 62 -5.01 2.53 -16.12
N ALA A 63 -6.27 2.08 -16.05
CA ALA A 63 -7.35 2.88 -15.47
C ALA A 63 -7.19 3.04 -13.95
N ASP A 64 -6.89 1.96 -13.24
CA ASP A 64 -6.63 1.87 -11.81
C ASP A 64 -6.01 0.51 -11.49
N ASP A 65 -5.87 0.17 -10.21
CA ASP A 65 -5.26 -1.05 -9.68
C ASP A 65 -6.23 -1.91 -8.82
N PRO A 66 -7.47 -2.18 -9.28
CA PRO A 66 -8.42 -2.97 -8.51
C PRO A 66 -7.94 -4.41 -8.30
N MET A 67 -8.38 -5.01 -7.20
CA MET A 67 -8.25 -6.43 -6.88
C MET A 67 -9.63 -7.11 -6.94
N ALA A 68 -9.64 -8.44 -7.09
CA ALA A 68 -10.85 -9.25 -7.15
C ALA A 68 -11.39 -9.54 -5.73
N CYS A 69 -11.73 -8.51 -4.99
CA CYS A 69 -12.35 -8.55 -3.67
C CYS A 69 -13.43 -7.48 -3.56
N ASP A 70 -14.11 -7.40 -2.42
CA ASP A 70 -15.10 -6.35 -2.18
C ASP A 70 -14.43 -4.97 -2.30
N PRO A 71 -15.03 -4.00 -3.01
CA PRO A 71 -14.49 -2.65 -3.15
C PRO A 71 -14.31 -1.89 -1.83
N THR A 72 -14.97 -2.32 -0.76
CA THR A 72 -14.84 -1.74 0.60
C THR A 72 -13.75 -2.42 1.44
N ASP A 73 -13.11 -3.48 0.92
CA ASP A 73 -12.00 -4.16 1.58
C ASP A 73 -10.76 -3.26 1.60
N ASP A 74 -10.00 -3.30 2.70
CA ASP A 74 -8.73 -2.58 2.84
C ASP A 74 -7.72 -2.97 1.75
N TYR A 75 -7.86 -4.18 1.20
CA TYR A 75 -7.03 -4.73 0.12
C TYR A 75 -7.66 -4.62 -1.27
N ALA A 76 -8.69 -3.79 -1.44
CA ALA A 76 -9.36 -3.60 -2.73
C ALA A 76 -8.43 -3.08 -3.86
N HIS A 77 -7.21 -2.67 -3.51
CA HIS A 77 -6.22 -2.13 -4.43
C HIS A 77 -4.86 -2.82 -4.31
N ILE A 78 -4.24 -3.12 -5.45
CA ILE A 78 -2.89 -3.72 -5.52
C ILE A 78 -1.87 -2.91 -4.72
N THR A 79 -1.96 -1.60 -4.75
CA THR A 79 -1.06 -0.70 -4.03
C THR A 79 -1.08 -0.95 -2.53
N ASN A 80 -2.27 -1.04 -1.92
CA ASN A 80 -2.42 -1.32 -0.49
C ASN A 80 -1.83 -2.69 -0.15
N ARG A 81 -2.15 -3.70 -0.95
CA ARG A 81 -1.64 -5.06 -0.76
C ARG A 81 -0.10 -5.10 -0.82
N ARG A 82 0.51 -4.44 -1.80
CA ARG A 82 1.97 -4.38 -1.94
C ARG A 82 2.65 -3.70 -0.75
N VAL A 83 2.05 -2.62 -0.24
CA VAL A 83 2.54 -1.91 0.95
C VAL A 83 2.56 -2.83 2.17
N ILE A 84 1.43 -3.52 2.43
CA ILE A 84 1.33 -4.47 3.54
C ILE A 84 2.29 -5.66 3.37
N ASP A 85 2.39 -6.22 2.18
CA ASP A 85 3.29 -7.35 1.91
C ASP A 85 4.78 -6.97 2.11
N LYS A 86 5.16 -5.73 1.77
CA LYS A 86 6.51 -5.24 2.06
C LYS A 86 6.73 -5.04 3.56
N ALA A 87 5.79 -4.40 4.24
CA ALA A 87 5.85 -4.21 5.69
C ALA A 87 5.92 -5.55 6.43
N TYR A 88 5.11 -6.53 6.02
CA TYR A 88 5.14 -7.89 6.59
C TYR A 88 6.51 -8.56 6.41
N ARG A 89 7.13 -8.47 5.23
CA ARG A 89 8.45 -9.07 5.00
C ARG A 89 9.53 -8.44 5.85
N ILE A 90 9.50 -7.10 6.01
CA ILE A 90 10.44 -6.40 6.88
C ILE A 90 10.22 -6.80 8.34
N ALA A 91 8.96 -6.86 8.78
CA ALA A 91 8.63 -7.26 10.13
C ALA A 91 9.04 -8.71 10.43
N TYR A 92 8.79 -9.62 9.48
CA TYR A 92 9.20 -11.02 9.59
C TYR A 92 10.72 -11.14 9.71
N ASP A 93 11.47 -10.50 8.82
CA ASP A 93 12.93 -10.54 8.82
C ASP A 93 13.53 -9.95 10.10
N THR A 94 12.97 -8.82 10.57
CA THR A 94 13.39 -8.17 11.82
C THR A 94 13.10 -9.02 13.04
N MET A 95 11.91 -9.64 13.12
CA MET A 95 11.53 -10.47 14.28
C MET A 95 12.13 -11.88 14.25
N LEU A 96 12.68 -12.30 13.12
CA LEU A 96 13.37 -13.59 13.00
C LEU A 96 14.65 -13.62 13.86
N GLU A 97 15.30 -12.49 14.05
CA GLU A 97 16.47 -12.35 14.90
C GLU A 97 16.16 -12.59 16.40
N GLU A 98 14.91 -12.33 16.79
CA GLU A 98 14.43 -12.53 18.17
C GLU A 98 13.83 -13.94 18.39
N LEU A 99 13.77 -14.76 17.34
CA LEU A 99 13.14 -16.08 17.39
C LEU A 99 14.05 -17.08 18.11
N LEU A 100 13.54 -17.70 19.19
CA LEU A 100 14.26 -18.65 20.04
C LEU A 100 15.41 -18.03 20.83
N ASP A 101 15.48 -16.69 20.89
CA ASP A 101 16.42 -16.01 21.76
C ASP A 101 15.91 -15.95 23.22
N GLU A 102 16.80 -15.70 24.14
CA GLU A 102 16.54 -15.62 25.56
C GLU A 102 15.85 -14.30 25.90
N ILE A 103 14.72 -14.36 26.62
CA ILE A 103 13.92 -13.20 26.97
C ILE A 103 13.90 -13.00 28.47
N ASP A 104 14.28 -11.84 28.95
CA ASP A 104 14.14 -11.45 30.34
C ASP A 104 12.67 -11.27 30.72
N LEU A 105 12.24 -12.00 31.72
CA LEU A 105 10.86 -12.04 32.20
C LEU A 105 10.72 -11.46 33.61
N ASN A 106 9.52 -11.02 33.92
CA ASN A 106 9.06 -10.71 35.25
C ASN A 106 8.73 -12.00 36.02
N GLU A 107 8.55 -11.91 37.35
CA GLU A 107 8.19 -13.05 38.19
C GLU A 107 6.89 -13.76 37.81
N ASP A 108 5.97 -13.03 37.15
CA ASP A 108 4.68 -13.54 36.67
C ASP A 108 4.75 -14.19 35.28
N GLY A 109 5.94 -14.27 34.67
CA GLY A 109 6.17 -14.84 33.35
C GLY A 109 5.81 -13.91 32.18
N THR A 110 5.60 -12.62 32.43
CA THR A 110 5.45 -11.60 31.42
C THR A 110 6.79 -11.00 30.99
N MET A 111 6.86 -10.37 29.81
CA MET A 111 8.07 -9.70 29.34
C MET A 111 8.37 -8.46 30.17
N GLN A 112 9.65 -8.20 30.43
CA GLN A 112 10.06 -6.93 31.05
C GLN A 112 9.72 -5.74 30.11
N HIS A 113 9.26 -4.63 30.69
CA HIS A 113 8.91 -3.41 29.94
C HIS A 113 10.04 -2.93 29.00
N ALA A 114 11.30 -3.01 29.45
CA ALA A 114 12.44 -2.60 28.64
C ALA A 114 12.61 -3.45 27.39
N VAL A 115 12.39 -4.77 27.49
CA VAL A 115 12.45 -5.71 26.35
C VAL A 115 11.34 -5.41 25.35
N VAL A 116 10.11 -5.22 25.83
CA VAL A 116 8.96 -4.86 24.99
C VAL A 116 9.24 -3.57 24.22
N LYS A 117 9.74 -2.53 24.88
CA LYS A 117 10.07 -1.24 24.25
C LYS A 117 11.20 -1.36 23.24
N SER A 118 12.24 -2.15 23.55
CA SER A 118 13.33 -2.42 22.62
C SER A 118 12.83 -3.06 21.33
N TRP A 119 12.00 -4.09 21.42
CA TRP A 119 11.44 -4.78 20.25
C TRP A 119 10.50 -3.88 19.44
N GLN A 120 9.62 -3.11 20.11
CA GLN A 120 8.78 -2.12 19.43
C GLN A 120 9.63 -1.15 18.63
N GLN A 121 10.64 -0.55 19.24
CA GLN A 121 11.50 0.43 18.59
C GLN A 121 12.35 -0.17 17.47
N THR A 122 12.87 -1.38 17.63
CA THR A 122 13.63 -2.08 16.60
C THR A 122 12.78 -2.28 15.34
N LEU A 123 11.55 -2.74 15.51
CA LEU A 123 10.63 -2.96 14.39
C LEU A 123 10.17 -1.64 13.75
N GLU A 124 9.82 -0.62 14.55
CA GLU A 124 9.46 0.72 14.04
C GLU A 124 10.61 1.34 13.25
N ASN A 125 11.84 1.26 13.75
CA ASN A 125 13.04 1.75 13.07
C ASN A 125 13.29 1.00 11.75
N ALA A 126 13.11 -0.32 11.72
CA ALA A 126 13.25 -1.11 10.50
C ALA A 126 12.26 -0.70 9.42
N ILE A 127 10.97 -0.55 9.77
CA ILE A 127 9.93 -0.09 8.85
C ILE A 127 10.17 1.36 8.41
N ASN A 128 10.46 2.26 9.33
CA ASN A 128 10.67 3.68 9.01
C ASN A 128 11.89 3.85 8.09
N ARG A 129 12.98 3.15 8.33
CA ARG A 129 14.18 3.21 7.48
C ARG A 129 13.94 2.64 6.08
N GLN A 130 13.19 1.53 5.95
CA GLN A 130 13.04 0.81 4.69
C GLN A 130 11.82 1.25 3.88
N MET A 131 10.82 1.87 4.51
CA MET A 131 9.59 2.29 3.84
C MET A 131 9.30 3.78 3.99
N THR A 132 9.24 4.33 5.21
CA THR A 132 8.91 5.74 5.44
C THR A 132 9.96 6.67 4.83
N ALA A 133 11.24 6.41 5.04
CA ALA A 133 12.34 7.18 4.47
C ALA A 133 12.36 7.16 2.93
N ASN A 134 11.82 6.10 2.32
CA ASN A 134 11.69 5.96 0.87
C ASN A 134 10.38 6.57 0.33
N GLY A 135 9.56 7.20 1.17
CA GLY A 135 8.27 7.78 0.78
C GLY A 135 7.23 6.72 0.38
N GLU A 136 7.32 5.51 0.92
CA GLU A 136 6.38 4.42 0.63
C GLU A 136 5.20 4.38 1.60
N LEU A 137 5.33 5.06 2.74
CA LEU A 137 4.27 5.27 3.72
C LEU A 137 3.96 6.76 3.85
N SER A 138 2.70 7.08 4.14
CA SER A 138 2.30 8.42 4.54
C SER A 138 2.76 8.65 5.98
N ALA A 139 3.66 9.61 6.18
CA ALA A 139 4.23 9.89 7.49
C ALA A 139 3.81 11.28 7.98
N THR A 140 3.59 11.38 9.29
CA THR A 140 3.56 12.64 10.01
C THR A 140 4.74 12.61 10.98
N ASP A 141 5.54 13.65 11.00
CA ASP A 141 6.75 13.76 11.86
C ASP A 141 7.78 12.61 11.65
N GLY A 142 7.81 12.04 10.44
CA GLY A 142 8.72 10.96 10.07
C GLY A 142 8.25 9.55 10.45
N GLU A 143 7.07 9.42 11.05
CA GLU A 143 6.51 8.14 11.48
C GLU A 143 5.38 7.67 10.56
N GLY A 144 5.63 6.59 9.83
CA GLY A 144 4.67 5.95 8.93
C GLY A 144 4.07 4.65 9.48
N CYS A 145 4.53 4.19 10.65
CA CYS A 145 4.06 2.97 11.29
C CYS A 145 3.97 3.13 12.81
N GLN A 146 3.27 2.18 13.44
CA GLN A 146 3.18 2.03 14.88
C GLN A 146 3.22 0.55 15.22
N VAL A 147 4.03 0.19 16.21
CA VAL A 147 4.14 -1.18 16.73
C VAL A 147 3.57 -1.24 18.13
N TYR A 148 2.77 -2.24 18.38
CA TYR A 148 2.22 -2.52 19.70
C TYR A 148 2.48 -3.97 20.08
N ILE A 149 3.04 -4.16 21.27
CA ILE A 149 3.22 -5.45 21.95
C ILE A 149 2.58 -5.32 23.31
N ASP A 150 1.64 -6.20 23.63
CA ASP A 150 1.02 -6.21 24.96
C ASP A 150 2.01 -6.76 25.98
N GLU A 151 2.33 -5.97 26.98
CA GLU A 151 3.26 -6.31 28.07
C GLU A 151 2.73 -7.41 28.98
N LYS A 152 1.40 -7.64 28.97
CA LYS A 152 0.74 -8.65 29.82
C LYS A 152 0.73 -10.06 29.24
N GLN A 153 1.34 -10.26 28.06
CA GLN A 153 1.46 -11.59 27.47
C GLN A 153 2.35 -12.48 28.33
N ASN A 154 1.81 -13.61 28.80
CA ASN A 154 2.60 -14.59 29.53
C ASN A 154 3.33 -15.52 28.57
N VAL A 155 4.62 -15.26 28.36
CA VAL A 155 5.47 -16.00 27.42
C VAL A 155 5.76 -17.42 27.91
N VAL A 156 5.89 -17.62 29.21
CA VAL A 156 6.18 -18.95 29.80
C VAL A 156 5.06 -19.94 29.52
N SER A 157 3.81 -19.49 29.65
CA SER A 157 2.65 -20.36 29.47
C SER A 157 2.29 -20.61 28.02
N THR A 158 2.56 -19.65 27.13
CA THR A 158 2.09 -19.68 25.73
C THR A 158 3.19 -19.99 24.72
N SER A 159 4.47 -19.76 25.09
CA SER A 159 5.62 -19.78 24.17
C SER A 159 5.38 -18.95 22.91
N LYS A 160 4.59 -17.87 23.04
CA LYS A 160 4.15 -17.04 21.91
C LYS A 160 4.11 -15.58 22.31
N ILE A 161 4.57 -14.72 21.40
CA ILE A 161 4.44 -13.27 21.49
C ILE A 161 3.63 -12.78 20.29
N VAL A 162 2.63 -11.94 20.54
CA VAL A 162 1.83 -11.31 19.51
C VAL A 162 2.31 -9.88 19.34
N VAL A 163 2.76 -9.56 18.13
CA VAL A 163 3.18 -8.23 17.73
C VAL A 163 2.15 -7.67 16.74
N THR A 164 1.65 -6.49 17.03
CA THR A 164 0.71 -5.77 16.14
C THR A 164 1.44 -4.61 15.45
N LEU A 165 1.57 -4.68 14.14
CA LEU A 165 2.12 -3.62 13.30
C LEU A 165 1.00 -2.92 12.54
N LYS A 166 0.90 -1.61 12.69
CA LYS A 166 0.01 -0.75 11.91
C LYS A 166 0.86 0.15 11.03
N VAL A 167 0.55 0.18 9.73
CA VAL A 167 1.21 1.05 8.75
C VAL A 167 0.20 2.03 8.17
N ARG A 168 0.67 3.20 7.76
CA ARG A 168 -0.17 4.25 7.17
C ARG A 168 0.11 4.34 5.66
N PRO A 169 -0.72 3.74 4.79
CA PRO A 169 -0.58 3.88 3.34
C PRO A 169 -0.90 5.30 2.89
N HIS A 170 -0.49 5.64 1.65
CA HIS A 170 -0.91 6.89 1.01
C HIS A 170 -2.37 6.83 0.56
N GLY A 171 -3.04 7.98 0.60
CA GLY A 171 -4.34 8.16 -0.05
C GLY A 171 -4.19 8.44 -1.55
N TYR A 172 -5.20 8.06 -2.35
CA TYR A 172 -5.21 8.27 -3.80
C TYR A 172 -6.48 9.00 -4.22
N SER A 173 -6.31 10.10 -4.96
CA SER A 173 -7.43 10.77 -5.63
C SER A 173 -7.75 10.03 -6.93
N ARG A 174 -8.80 9.22 -6.93
CA ARG A 174 -9.27 8.48 -8.11
C ARG A 174 -10.20 9.30 -8.99
N TYR A 175 -10.91 10.24 -8.39
CA TYR A 175 -11.81 11.17 -9.06
C TYR A 175 -11.46 12.59 -8.65
N VAL A 176 -11.52 13.51 -9.61
CA VAL A 176 -11.29 14.93 -9.37
C VAL A 176 -12.42 15.68 -10.07
N ASP A 177 -13.28 16.30 -9.27
CA ASP A 177 -14.35 17.16 -9.78
C ASP A 177 -13.86 18.61 -9.76
N VAL A 178 -13.95 19.27 -10.92
CA VAL A 178 -13.53 20.66 -11.09
C VAL A 178 -14.75 21.52 -11.35
N ASN A 179 -15.06 22.39 -10.39
CA ASN A 179 -16.11 23.39 -10.56
C ASN A 179 -15.51 24.67 -11.16
N LEU A 180 -16.02 25.06 -12.34
CA LEU A 180 -15.58 26.26 -13.03
C LEU A 180 -16.63 27.36 -12.85
N GLY A 181 -16.17 28.58 -12.59
CA GLY A 181 -16.99 29.76 -12.50
C GLY A 181 -16.25 31.00 -13.02
N PHE A 182 -16.99 32.05 -13.33
CA PHE A 182 -16.41 33.34 -13.69
C PHE A 182 -16.15 34.15 -12.40
N GLN A 183 -14.95 34.70 -12.31
CA GLN A 183 -14.66 35.70 -11.29
C GLN A 183 -15.19 37.04 -11.79
N VAL A 184 -16.24 37.57 -11.17
CA VAL A 184 -16.72 38.90 -11.41
C VAL A 184 -15.84 39.89 -10.65
N ALA A 185 -15.22 40.83 -11.33
CA ALA A 185 -14.50 41.91 -10.68
C ALA A 185 -15.50 42.72 -9.83
N ASN A 186 -15.27 42.80 -8.54
CA ASN A 186 -16.01 43.73 -7.70
C ASN A 186 -15.68 45.17 -8.16
N ALA A 187 -16.72 45.90 -8.59
CA ALA A 187 -16.64 47.29 -8.96
C ALA A 187 -16.38 48.16 -7.73
#